data_acb0fadfd45ffd64f10516fb3b812040
#
_entry.id   acb0fadfd45ffd64f10516fb3b812040
#
_cell.length_a   1.000
_cell.length_b   1.000
_cell.length_c   1.000
_cell.angle_alpha   90.00
_cell.angle_beta   90.00
_cell.angle_gamma   90.00
#
_symmetry.space_group_name_H-M   'P 1'
#
loop_
_entity.id
_entity.type
_entity.pdbx_description
1 polymer ?
#
loop_
_entity_poly.entity_id
_entity_poly.type
_entity_poly.pdbx_seq_one_letter_code
_entity_poly.pdbx_strand_id
1 'polypeptide(L)'
;MKNDQVFADKVNRYMAQDENPSEPYYGEAEVYHYIEFLRDKVGFDKLAAAVKNPLTGRKIAAYYGCMLLRPGKVMQFDDPENPRIIEDLIRALGAEPVVFSQRNECCGGYVVLEDGALAANKSRSVINGAENAGAEEIVTACPLCRYNLIKNSSAVPVVYFTELMAEALGITGEDQDR
;
A
#
# COMPACT_ATOMS: atom_id res chain seq x y z
N MET A 1 -20.09 9.66 -8.04
CA MET A 1 -20.53 10.88 -8.73
C MET A 1 -20.55 10.72 -10.25
N LYS A 2 -19.47 10.35 -10.92
CA LYS A 2 -19.45 10.17 -12.41
C LYS A 2 -20.61 9.32 -12.97
N ASN A 3 -21.10 8.33 -12.23
CA ASN A 3 -22.14 7.39 -12.66
C ASN A 3 -23.47 7.54 -11.91
N ASP A 4 -23.63 8.59 -11.10
CA ASP A 4 -24.84 8.84 -10.29
C ASP A 4 -25.10 10.36 -10.20
N GLN A 5 -25.91 10.84 -11.16
CA GLN A 5 -26.26 12.25 -11.25
C GLN A 5 -27.08 12.72 -10.05
N VAL A 6 -27.97 11.88 -9.53
CA VAL A 6 -28.81 12.23 -8.38
C VAL A 6 -27.95 12.45 -7.13
N PHE A 7 -26.94 11.60 -6.94
CA PHE A 7 -25.98 11.77 -5.86
C PHE A 7 -25.11 13.03 -6.06
N ALA A 8 -24.63 13.28 -7.27
CA ALA A 8 -23.87 14.48 -7.60
C ALA A 8 -24.66 15.77 -7.31
N ASP A 9 -25.90 15.83 -7.74
CA ASP A 9 -26.79 16.99 -7.50
C ASP A 9 -27.07 17.20 -6.01
N LYS A 10 -27.22 16.12 -5.24
CA LYS A 10 -27.40 16.20 -3.78
C LYS A 10 -26.18 16.78 -3.09
N VAL A 11 -24.96 16.32 -3.47
CA VAL A 11 -23.71 16.83 -2.92
C VAL A 11 -23.50 18.29 -3.28
N ASN A 12 -23.68 18.65 -4.56
CA ASN A 12 -23.51 20.04 -5.02
C ASN A 12 -24.51 21.01 -4.37
N ARG A 13 -25.75 20.57 -4.15
CA ARG A 13 -26.76 21.36 -3.42
C ARG A 13 -26.35 21.59 -1.97
N TYR A 14 -25.73 20.62 -1.33
CA TYR A 14 -25.19 20.78 0.03
C TYR A 14 -23.99 21.73 0.05
N MET A 15 -23.04 21.57 -0.88
CA MET A 15 -21.85 22.43 -1.00
C MET A 15 -22.20 23.89 -1.34
N ALA A 16 -23.27 24.13 -2.11
CA ALA A 16 -23.76 25.48 -2.44
C ALA A 16 -24.32 26.27 -1.23
N GLN A 17 -24.49 25.60 -0.07
CA GLN A 17 -24.91 26.26 1.18
C GLN A 17 -23.74 26.80 2.01
N ASP A 18 -22.49 26.54 1.59
CA ASP A 18 -21.29 27.08 2.24
C ASP A 18 -21.21 28.61 2.08
N GLU A 19 -20.56 29.30 3.01
CA GLU A 19 -20.30 30.72 2.95
C GLU A 19 -19.49 31.16 1.73
N ASN A 20 -18.62 30.23 1.23
CA ASN A 20 -17.85 30.40 0.01
C ASN A 20 -18.09 29.19 -0.92
N PRO A 21 -19.21 29.15 -1.64
CA PRO A 21 -19.56 28.02 -2.48
C PRO A 21 -18.56 27.84 -3.62
N SER A 22 -18.06 26.61 -3.78
CA SER A 22 -17.24 26.23 -4.92
C SER A 22 -18.11 25.97 -6.16
N GLU A 23 -17.48 25.94 -7.32
CA GLU A 23 -18.11 25.47 -8.56
C GLU A 23 -18.67 24.04 -8.37
N PRO A 24 -19.80 23.71 -9.01
CA PRO A 24 -20.37 22.38 -8.92
C PRO A 24 -19.38 21.30 -9.37
N TYR A 25 -19.28 20.21 -8.61
CA TYR A 25 -18.39 19.09 -8.86
C TYR A 25 -19.17 17.87 -9.34
N TYR A 26 -18.76 17.27 -10.47
CA TYR A 26 -19.42 16.12 -11.08
C TYR A 26 -18.53 14.88 -11.14
N GLY A 27 -17.44 14.85 -10.39
CA GLY A 27 -16.52 13.72 -10.30
C GLY A 27 -15.37 13.78 -11.32
N GLU A 28 -14.88 14.98 -11.63
CA GLU A 28 -13.80 15.21 -12.59
C GLU A 28 -12.46 14.70 -12.07
N ALA A 29 -12.24 14.74 -10.77
CA ALA A 29 -11.00 14.25 -10.17
C ALA A 29 -10.86 12.73 -10.33
N GLU A 30 -9.66 12.30 -10.62
CA GLU A 30 -9.26 10.89 -10.59
C GLU A 30 -8.46 10.63 -9.32
N VAL A 31 -8.83 9.57 -8.59
CA VAL A 31 -8.15 9.17 -7.35
C VAL A 31 -7.43 7.86 -7.63
N TYR A 32 -6.13 7.85 -7.40
CA TYR A 32 -5.27 6.69 -7.55
C TYR A 32 -4.67 6.29 -6.21
N HIS A 33 -4.49 5.01 -6.00
CA HIS A 33 -3.53 4.55 -5.00
C HIS A 33 -2.12 4.90 -5.49
N TYR A 34 -1.20 5.31 -4.59
CA TYR A 34 0.10 5.83 -5.01
C TYR A 34 0.94 4.81 -5.80
N ILE A 35 0.91 3.53 -5.43
CA ILE A 35 1.61 2.48 -6.19
C ILE A 35 0.98 2.29 -7.59
N GLU A 36 -0.36 2.37 -7.69
CA GLU A 36 -1.07 2.32 -8.98
C GLU A 36 -0.67 3.51 -9.86
N PHE A 37 -0.61 4.72 -9.30
CA PHE A 37 -0.12 5.89 -10.01
C PHE A 37 1.33 5.69 -10.51
N LEU A 38 2.20 5.11 -9.68
CA LEU A 38 3.58 4.80 -10.07
C LEU A 38 3.63 3.80 -11.22
N ARG A 39 2.80 2.74 -11.18
CA ARG A 39 2.72 1.76 -12.27
C ARG A 39 2.19 2.38 -13.57
N ASP A 40 1.05 3.09 -13.51
CA ASP A 40 0.26 3.42 -14.70
C ASP A 40 0.60 4.79 -15.30
N LYS A 41 1.05 5.75 -14.48
CA LYS A 41 1.34 7.13 -14.92
C LYS A 41 2.82 7.43 -15.01
N VAL A 42 3.62 6.91 -14.07
CA VAL A 42 5.08 7.12 -14.06
C VAL A 42 5.79 6.04 -14.85
N GLY A 43 5.48 4.79 -14.61
CA GLY A 43 6.18 3.59 -15.08
C GLY A 43 7.32 3.18 -14.15
N PHE A 44 7.40 1.89 -13.82
CA PHE A 44 8.46 1.36 -12.95
C PHE A 44 9.85 1.46 -13.59
N ASP A 45 9.97 1.48 -14.92
CA ASP A 45 11.25 1.70 -15.61
C ASP A 45 11.83 3.09 -15.31
N LYS A 46 10.98 4.13 -15.31
CA LYS A 46 11.39 5.48 -14.92
C LYS A 46 11.75 5.58 -13.45
N LEU A 47 11.02 4.88 -12.58
CA LEU A 47 11.34 4.81 -11.17
C LEU A 47 12.71 4.14 -10.98
N ALA A 48 12.96 3.01 -11.63
CA ALA A 48 14.25 2.30 -11.58
C ALA A 48 15.41 3.18 -12.06
N ALA A 49 15.20 3.96 -13.13
CA ALA A 49 16.20 4.90 -13.62
C ALA A 49 16.51 6.06 -12.65
N ALA A 50 15.59 6.38 -11.74
CA ALA A 50 15.76 7.43 -10.74
C ALA A 50 16.39 6.92 -9.42
N VAL A 51 16.55 5.62 -9.25
CA VAL A 51 17.16 5.01 -8.06
C VAL A 51 18.64 5.41 -7.97
N LYS A 52 19.01 6.01 -6.83
CA LYS A 52 20.39 6.42 -6.53
C LYS A 52 21.10 5.37 -5.67
N ASN A 53 20.38 4.75 -4.75
CA ASN A 53 20.86 3.76 -3.81
C ASN A 53 20.08 2.45 -4.01
N PRO A 54 20.43 1.61 -5.01
CA PRO A 54 19.71 0.37 -5.26
C PRO A 54 19.80 -0.57 -4.04
N LEU A 55 18.67 -1.17 -3.68
CA LEU A 55 18.54 -2.04 -2.50
C LEU A 55 19.06 -3.46 -2.80
N THR A 56 20.19 -3.58 -3.48
CA THR A 56 20.74 -4.81 -3.99
C THR A 56 21.03 -5.82 -2.87
N GLY A 57 20.60 -7.07 -3.09
CA GLY A 57 20.82 -8.19 -2.18
C GLY A 57 19.84 -8.29 -1.02
N ARG A 58 18.94 -7.29 -0.83
CA ARG A 58 17.89 -7.35 0.19
C ARG A 58 16.73 -8.23 -0.31
N LYS A 59 16.26 -9.14 0.54
CA LYS A 59 15.12 -10.02 0.31
C LYS A 59 13.88 -9.48 0.99
N ILE A 60 12.97 -8.88 0.22
CA ILE A 60 11.84 -8.13 0.73
C ILE A 60 10.53 -8.83 0.37
N ALA A 61 9.72 -9.17 1.39
CA ALA A 61 8.40 -9.75 1.22
C ALA A 61 7.35 -8.65 0.95
N ALA A 62 6.59 -8.80 -0.14
CA ALA A 62 5.48 -7.93 -0.49
C ALA A 62 4.23 -8.33 0.30
N TYR A 63 3.70 -7.46 1.16
CA TYR A 63 2.47 -7.71 1.90
C TYR A 63 1.36 -6.73 1.52
N TYR A 64 0.32 -7.27 0.90
CA TYR A 64 -0.83 -6.53 0.40
C TYR A 64 -1.93 -6.31 1.43
N GLY A 65 -2.10 -7.28 2.33
CA GLY A 65 -3.29 -7.32 3.20
C GLY A 65 -4.56 -7.60 2.41
N CYS A 66 -5.72 -7.21 2.96
CA CYS A 66 -7.01 -7.55 2.36
C CYS A 66 -7.65 -6.40 1.56
N MET A 67 -7.68 -5.17 2.11
CA MET A 67 -8.47 -4.05 1.56
C MET A 67 -7.91 -3.48 0.26
N LEU A 68 -6.62 -3.64 0.00
CA LEU A 68 -6.01 -3.17 -1.24
C LEU A 68 -6.47 -3.97 -2.46
N LEU A 69 -6.79 -5.25 -2.26
CA LEU A 69 -7.13 -6.20 -3.31
C LEU A 69 -8.63 -6.52 -3.41
N ARG A 70 -9.38 -6.33 -2.32
CA ARG A 70 -10.77 -6.81 -2.24
C ARG A 70 -11.76 -5.71 -1.83
N PRO A 71 -12.96 -5.67 -2.42
CA PRO A 71 -13.46 -6.54 -3.49
C PRO A 71 -12.78 -6.28 -4.84
N GLY A 72 -12.24 -7.33 -5.49
CA GLY A 72 -11.43 -7.18 -6.72
C GLY A 72 -12.11 -6.41 -7.85
N LYS A 73 -13.42 -6.60 -8.02
CA LYS A 73 -14.22 -5.86 -9.04
C LYS A 73 -14.30 -4.35 -8.79
N VAL A 74 -14.13 -3.91 -7.55
CA VAL A 74 -14.21 -2.50 -7.16
C VAL A 74 -12.81 -1.88 -7.15
N MET A 75 -11.86 -2.58 -6.53
CA MET A 75 -10.50 -2.06 -6.35
C MET A 75 -9.71 -2.04 -7.65
N GLN A 76 -9.80 -3.09 -8.47
CA GLN A 76 -9.09 -3.23 -9.76
C GLN A 76 -7.59 -2.89 -9.68
N PHE A 77 -7.02 -3.03 -8.48
CA PHE A 77 -5.64 -2.66 -8.18
C PHE A 77 -4.64 -3.65 -8.77
N ASP A 78 -4.90 -4.95 -8.56
CA ASP A 78 -4.12 -6.08 -9.06
C ASP A 78 -4.95 -7.37 -8.96
N ASP A 79 -4.40 -8.50 -9.39
CA ASP A 79 -5.02 -9.81 -9.19
C ASP A 79 -5.16 -10.12 -7.69
N PRO A 80 -6.37 -10.26 -7.14
CA PRO A 80 -6.56 -10.47 -5.72
C PRO A 80 -6.01 -11.81 -5.20
N GLU A 81 -5.81 -12.79 -6.09
CA GLU A 81 -5.30 -14.11 -5.72
C GLU A 81 -3.79 -14.25 -5.99
N ASN A 82 -3.27 -13.52 -6.97
CA ASN A 82 -1.84 -13.56 -7.31
C ASN A 82 -1.30 -12.16 -7.65
N PRO A 83 -1.32 -11.20 -6.71
CA PRO A 83 -0.86 -9.84 -6.96
C PRO A 83 0.64 -9.78 -7.22
N ARG A 84 1.09 -8.76 -7.96
CA ARG A 84 2.50 -8.58 -8.37
C ARG A 84 3.01 -7.13 -8.28
N ILE A 85 2.12 -6.16 -8.16
CA ILE A 85 2.49 -4.74 -8.27
C ILE A 85 3.51 -4.30 -7.20
N ILE A 86 3.46 -4.85 -5.98
CA ILE A 86 4.43 -4.52 -4.92
C ILE A 86 5.75 -5.25 -5.18
N GLU A 87 5.72 -6.50 -5.67
CA GLU A 87 6.93 -7.21 -6.09
C GLU A 87 7.63 -6.50 -7.26
N ASP A 88 6.87 -5.95 -8.20
CA ASP A 88 7.42 -5.18 -9.33
C ASP A 88 8.02 -3.85 -8.85
N LEU A 89 7.41 -3.19 -7.87
CA LEU A 89 8.00 -2.04 -7.20
C LEU A 89 9.32 -2.41 -6.50
N ILE A 90 9.36 -3.52 -5.75
CA ILE A 90 10.58 -4.00 -5.07
C ILE A 90 11.71 -4.22 -6.09
N ARG A 91 11.42 -4.85 -7.24
CA ARG A 91 12.40 -5.04 -8.33
C ARG A 91 12.88 -3.71 -8.90
N ALA A 92 11.97 -2.75 -9.11
CA ALA A 92 12.32 -1.43 -9.60
C ALA A 92 13.25 -0.66 -8.65
N LEU A 93 13.18 -0.93 -7.34
CA LEU A 93 14.09 -0.37 -6.33
C LEU A 93 15.42 -1.16 -6.20
N GLY A 94 15.61 -2.23 -6.98
CA GLY A 94 16.84 -3.03 -7.02
C GLY A 94 16.91 -4.15 -5.99
N ALA A 95 15.82 -4.46 -5.27
CA ALA A 95 15.75 -5.55 -4.31
C ALA A 95 15.16 -6.85 -4.91
N GLU A 96 15.27 -7.95 -4.19
CA GLU A 96 14.72 -9.27 -4.52
C GLU A 96 13.36 -9.45 -3.81
N PRO A 97 12.24 -9.56 -4.55
CA PRO A 97 10.96 -9.81 -3.92
C PRO A 97 10.82 -11.27 -3.47
N VAL A 98 10.37 -11.46 -2.24
CA VAL A 98 10.04 -12.76 -1.66
C VAL A 98 8.53 -12.97 -1.72
N VAL A 99 8.12 -14.03 -2.42
CA VAL A 99 6.72 -14.45 -2.52
C VAL A 99 6.39 -15.45 -1.42
N PHE A 100 5.34 -15.21 -0.65
CA PHE A 100 4.90 -16.08 0.44
C PHE A 100 3.38 -16.22 0.48
N SER A 101 2.89 -17.28 1.11
CA SER A 101 1.47 -17.67 1.02
C SER A 101 0.50 -16.66 1.64
N GLN A 102 0.88 -16.01 2.76
CA GLN A 102 0.02 -15.10 3.52
C GLN A 102 0.05 -13.64 3.02
N ARG A 103 0.68 -13.36 1.89
CA ARG A 103 0.90 -11.97 1.40
C ARG A 103 -0.40 -11.18 1.13
N ASN A 104 -1.51 -11.86 0.86
CA ASN A 104 -2.84 -11.27 0.60
C ASN A 104 -3.89 -11.65 1.65
N GLU A 105 -3.47 -12.21 2.80
CA GLU A 105 -4.34 -12.48 3.94
C GLU A 105 -4.53 -11.24 4.82
N CYS A 106 -5.53 -11.27 5.70
CA CYS A 106 -5.81 -10.17 6.62
C CYS A 106 -4.87 -10.19 7.83
N CYS A 107 -4.25 -9.04 8.16
CA CYS A 107 -3.45 -8.87 9.37
C CYS A 107 -4.27 -8.88 10.69
N GLY A 108 -5.60 -8.92 10.61
CA GLY A 108 -6.47 -8.81 11.77
C GLY A 108 -6.79 -7.37 12.20
N GLY A 109 -6.47 -6.35 11.37
CA GLY A 109 -6.59 -4.93 11.75
C GLY A 109 -7.96 -4.51 12.27
N TYR A 110 -9.03 -4.99 11.66
CA TYR A 110 -10.40 -4.70 12.10
C TYR A 110 -10.90 -5.61 13.22
N VAL A 111 -10.27 -6.77 13.39
CA VAL A 111 -10.65 -7.74 14.45
C VAL A 111 -10.10 -7.33 15.81
N VAL A 112 -9.05 -6.50 15.85
CA VAL A 112 -8.34 -6.11 17.08
C VAL A 112 -9.23 -5.47 18.14
N LEU A 113 -10.32 -4.82 17.72
CA LEU A 113 -11.27 -4.15 18.63
C LEU A 113 -12.18 -5.15 19.34
N GLU A 114 -12.38 -6.33 18.79
CA GLU A 114 -13.27 -7.37 19.30
C GLU A 114 -12.48 -8.55 19.88
N ASP A 115 -11.44 -9.01 19.18
CA ASP A 115 -10.59 -10.11 19.60
C ASP A 115 -9.11 -9.82 19.28
N GLY A 116 -8.43 -9.23 20.27
CA GLY A 116 -7.01 -8.91 20.17
C GLY A 116 -6.10 -10.15 20.04
N ALA A 117 -6.49 -11.30 20.60
CA ALA A 117 -5.72 -12.54 20.53
C ALA A 117 -5.78 -13.12 19.10
N LEU A 118 -6.95 -13.11 18.48
CA LEU A 118 -7.13 -13.52 17.09
C LEU A 118 -6.35 -12.60 16.14
N ALA A 119 -6.41 -11.28 16.36
CA ALA A 119 -5.66 -10.30 15.58
C ALA A 119 -4.14 -10.54 15.67
N ALA A 120 -3.63 -10.81 16.88
CA ALA A 120 -2.24 -11.14 17.11
C ALA A 120 -1.81 -12.44 16.40
N ASN A 121 -2.67 -13.46 16.43
CA ASN A 121 -2.41 -14.72 15.73
C ASN A 121 -2.35 -14.54 14.21
N LYS A 122 -3.24 -13.74 13.63
CA LYS A 122 -3.22 -13.42 12.19
C LYS A 122 -1.94 -12.67 11.81
N SER A 123 -1.56 -11.64 12.57
CA SER A 123 -0.32 -10.89 12.33
C SER A 123 0.91 -11.80 12.41
N ARG A 124 1.01 -12.66 13.42
CA ARG A 124 2.11 -13.62 13.54
C ARG A 124 2.15 -14.61 12.40
N SER A 125 1.00 -15.10 11.92
CA SER A 125 0.93 -15.99 10.74
C SER A 125 1.55 -15.34 9.50
N VAL A 126 1.25 -14.05 9.26
CA VAL A 126 1.83 -13.28 8.14
C VAL A 126 3.35 -13.17 8.28
N ILE A 127 3.84 -12.76 9.46
CA ILE A 127 5.27 -12.55 9.68
C ILE A 127 6.04 -13.88 9.58
N ASN A 128 5.56 -14.92 10.23
CA ASN A 128 6.18 -16.25 10.16
C ASN A 128 6.19 -16.80 8.72
N GLY A 129 5.14 -16.53 7.94
CA GLY A 129 5.09 -16.91 6.54
C GLY A 129 6.18 -16.22 5.70
N ALA A 130 6.41 -14.93 5.93
CA ALA A 130 7.46 -14.18 5.26
C ALA A 130 8.87 -14.64 5.70
N GLU A 131 9.08 -14.81 7.01
CA GLU A 131 10.33 -15.31 7.59
C GLU A 131 10.70 -16.70 7.06
N ASN A 132 9.74 -17.64 7.07
CA ASN A 132 9.94 -18.99 6.54
C ASN A 132 10.23 -19.03 5.03
N ALA A 133 9.75 -18.02 4.29
CA ALA A 133 10.09 -17.84 2.88
C ALA A 133 11.47 -17.18 2.65
N GLY A 134 12.17 -16.83 3.72
CA GLY A 134 13.51 -16.24 3.68
C GLY A 134 13.54 -14.73 3.48
N ALA A 135 12.44 -14.03 3.81
CA ALA A 135 12.42 -12.58 3.79
C ALA A 135 13.20 -11.98 4.96
N GLU A 136 13.98 -10.95 4.68
CA GLU A 136 14.71 -10.15 5.66
C GLU A 136 13.91 -8.93 6.12
N GLU A 137 12.90 -8.56 5.33
CA GLU A 137 12.04 -7.42 5.56
C GLU A 137 10.65 -7.62 4.91
N ILE A 138 9.62 -7.01 5.48
CA ILE A 138 8.26 -6.96 4.91
C ILE A 138 7.94 -5.53 4.51
N VAL A 139 7.51 -5.32 3.27
CA VAL A 139 6.99 -4.03 2.82
C VAL A 139 5.47 -4.08 2.66
N THR A 140 4.78 -3.04 3.12
CA THR A 140 3.32 -2.91 2.98
C THR A 140 2.92 -1.50 2.55
N ALA A 141 1.73 -1.38 1.96
CA ALA A 141 1.12 -0.11 1.56
C ALA A 141 -0.07 0.30 2.45
N CYS A 142 -0.29 -0.42 3.55
CA CYS A 142 -1.38 -0.13 4.49
C CYS A 142 -0.82 0.22 5.87
N PRO A 143 -1.04 1.46 6.39
CA PRO A 143 -0.51 1.87 7.70
C PRO A 143 -1.09 1.05 8.85
N LEU A 144 -2.36 0.61 8.76
CA LEU A 144 -2.97 -0.25 9.76
C LEU A 144 -2.33 -1.65 9.77
N CYS A 145 -2.01 -2.20 8.59
CA CYS A 145 -1.28 -3.45 8.49
C CYS A 145 0.11 -3.34 9.10
N ARG A 146 0.86 -2.27 8.77
CA ARG A 146 2.19 -2.01 9.36
C ARG A 146 2.12 -1.96 10.88
N TYR A 147 1.18 -1.19 11.43
CA TYR A 147 0.98 -1.08 12.88
C TYR A 147 0.74 -2.46 13.53
N ASN A 148 -0.19 -3.25 12.98
CA ASN A 148 -0.51 -4.56 13.53
C ASN A 148 0.64 -5.55 13.45
N LEU A 149 1.36 -5.59 12.35
CA LEU A 149 2.51 -6.48 12.19
C LEU A 149 3.61 -6.14 13.19
N ILE A 150 4.02 -4.87 13.28
CA ILE A 150 5.04 -4.40 14.23
C ILE A 150 4.64 -4.67 15.68
N LYS A 151 3.38 -4.43 16.04
CA LYS A 151 2.87 -4.63 17.41
C LYS A 151 2.93 -6.09 17.85
N ASN A 152 2.79 -7.03 16.94
CA ASN A 152 2.61 -8.46 17.26
C ASN A 152 3.83 -9.33 17.00
N SER A 153 4.88 -8.82 16.38
CA SER A 153 6.16 -9.50 16.22
C SER A 153 7.28 -8.52 15.86
N SER A 154 8.51 -8.86 16.26
CA SER A 154 9.73 -8.15 15.90
C SER A 154 10.73 -9.04 15.14
N ALA A 155 10.31 -10.22 14.69
CA ALA A 155 11.19 -11.19 14.04
C ALA A 155 11.69 -10.67 12.68
N VAL A 156 10.80 -10.02 11.90
CA VAL A 156 11.13 -9.43 10.60
C VAL A 156 10.71 -7.96 10.62
N PRO A 157 11.58 -7.00 10.27
CA PRO A 157 11.23 -5.59 10.14
C PRO A 157 10.08 -5.36 9.17
N VAL A 158 9.18 -4.42 9.48
CA VAL A 158 8.04 -4.06 8.63
C VAL A 158 8.12 -2.58 8.29
N VAL A 159 8.29 -2.27 7.03
CA VAL A 159 8.41 -0.90 6.51
C VAL A 159 7.22 -0.50 5.64
N TYR A 160 7.01 0.78 5.52
CA TYR A 160 6.04 1.31 4.57
C TYR A 160 6.71 1.50 3.21
N PHE A 161 5.99 1.27 2.12
CA PHE A 161 6.61 1.30 0.78
C PHE A 161 7.26 2.65 0.43
N THR A 162 6.77 3.76 0.98
CA THR A 162 7.37 5.08 0.75
C THR A 162 8.68 5.27 1.50
N GLU A 163 8.86 4.62 2.66
CA GLU A 163 10.15 4.61 3.40
C GLU A 163 11.21 3.91 2.55
N LEU A 164 10.86 2.74 1.99
CA LEU A 164 11.72 1.98 1.10
C LEU A 164 12.08 2.75 -0.18
N MET A 165 11.09 3.45 -0.77
CA MET A 165 11.32 4.30 -1.92
C MET A 165 12.23 5.50 -1.60
N ALA A 166 12.03 6.16 -0.47
CA ALA A 166 12.85 7.30 -0.04
C ALA A 166 14.33 6.89 0.10
N GLU A 167 14.58 5.73 0.73
CA GLU A 167 15.93 5.16 0.85
C GLU A 167 16.55 4.92 -0.53
N ALA A 168 15.84 4.21 -1.42
CA ALA A 168 16.33 3.89 -2.76
C ALA A 168 16.56 5.12 -3.64
N LEU A 169 15.72 6.14 -3.53
CA LEU A 169 15.85 7.40 -4.26
C LEU A 169 16.89 8.36 -3.64
N GLY A 170 17.45 8.03 -2.47
CA GLY A 170 18.40 8.86 -1.75
C GLY A 170 17.78 10.15 -1.24
N ILE A 171 16.50 10.10 -0.85
CA ILE A 171 15.79 11.22 -0.22
C ILE A 171 16.09 11.17 1.28
N THR A 172 16.80 12.17 1.79
CA THR A 172 17.10 12.34 3.21
C THR A 172 16.13 13.33 3.84
N GLY A 173 15.94 13.27 5.16
CA GLY A 173 15.06 14.21 5.88
C GLY A 173 15.45 15.69 5.74
N GLU A 174 16.65 15.98 5.28
CA GLU A 174 17.15 17.33 5.00
C GLU A 174 16.57 17.93 3.71
N ASP A 175 16.00 17.12 2.83
CA ASP A 175 15.34 17.58 1.59
C ASP A 175 13.91 18.11 1.83
N GLN A 176 13.41 18.10 3.06
CA GLN A 176 12.03 18.53 3.39
C GLN A 176 11.87 20.05 3.55
N ASP A 177 12.96 20.83 3.55
CA ASP A 177 12.96 22.31 3.74
C ASP A 177 13.17 23.09 2.43
N ARG A 178 12.90 22.49 1.24
CA ARG A 178 13.04 23.17 -0.05
C ARG A 178 11.73 23.35 -0.77
#